data_4ac826e2669a3b4bc110c73aef98923a
#
_entry.id   4ac826e2669a3b4bc110c73aef98923a
#
_cell.length_a   1.000
_cell.length_b   1.000
_cell.length_c   1.000
_cell.angle_alpha   90.00
_cell.angle_beta   90.00
_cell.angle_gamma   90.00
#
_symmetry.space_group_name_H-M   'P 1'
#
loop_
_entity.id
_entity.type
_entity.pdbx_description
1 polymer ?
#
loop_
_entity_poly.entity_id
_entity_poly.type
_entity_poly.pdbx_seq_one_letter_code
_entity_poly.pdbx_strand_id
1 'polypeptide(L)'
;MLAFGQRLFIHSHSVNKHAMQTPAFSVCVYCGSRSGALPAYAEVARQVGTWIAQHNGQLVYGGGNNGLMGLVAQATADAGGRVVGIIPKALQTKENTRTACTELHVVDTMHERKHMMAERADVFLALPGGIGTFEEFFEVWTWRQLGYHDKPIGLLNTAGYYDGLLEFAKNSVTAGFLSDWQMDLIRSGDDPVQLLKDLVQAAGFSPTPKLAEL
;
A
#
# COMPACT_ATOMS: atom_id res chain seq x y z
N MET A 1 -31.00 -43.22 47.95
CA MET A 1 -31.03 -42.93 46.50
C MET A 1 -30.33 -41.62 46.26
N LEU A 2 -29.09 -41.68 45.79
CA LEU A 2 -28.18 -40.55 45.60
C LEU A 2 -28.30 -40.07 44.15
N ALA A 3 -28.62 -38.80 43.94
CA ALA A 3 -28.62 -38.18 42.62
C ALA A 3 -27.33 -37.42 42.42
N PHE A 4 -26.52 -37.89 41.46
CA PHE A 4 -25.29 -37.24 40.99
C PHE A 4 -25.63 -36.05 40.08
N GLY A 5 -25.30 -34.84 40.50
CA GLY A 5 -25.33 -33.63 39.64
C GLY A 5 -24.04 -33.50 38.86
N GLN A 6 -24.10 -33.69 37.55
CA GLN A 6 -23.00 -33.38 36.65
C GLN A 6 -22.95 -31.87 36.42
N ARG A 7 -21.86 -31.20 36.84
CA ARG A 7 -21.53 -29.82 36.47
C ARG A 7 -20.90 -29.81 35.09
N LEU A 8 -21.60 -29.24 34.13
CA LEU A 8 -21.06 -28.94 32.80
C LEU A 8 -20.08 -27.73 32.91
N PHE A 9 -18.80 -28.00 32.74
CA PHE A 9 -17.79 -26.93 32.56
C PHE A 9 -17.90 -26.38 31.14
N ILE A 10 -18.52 -25.24 30.99
CA ILE A 10 -18.48 -24.47 29.74
C ILE A 10 -17.13 -23.77 29.70
N HIS A 11 -16.18 -24.28 28.88
CA HIS A 11 -14.99 -23.58 28.54
C HIS A 11 -15.36 -22.39 27.65
N SER A 12 -15.42 -21.19 28.21
CA SER A 12 -15.47 -19.96 27.42
C SER A 12 -14.11 -19.79 26.74
N HIS A 13 -14.04 -20.06 25.45
CA HIS A 13 -12.91 -19.62 24.64
C HIS A 13 -12.96 -18.08 24.59
N SER A 14 -12.17 -17.47 25.43
CA SER A 14 -11.85 -16.05 25.33
C SER A 14 -11.14 -15.82 24.01
N VAL A 15 -11.86 -15.36 23.00
CA VAL A 15 -11.26 -14.80 21.78
C VAL A 15 -10.54 -13.51 22.21
N ASN A 16 -9.24 -13.63 22.38
CA ASN A 16 -8.36 -12.50 22.70
C ASN A 16 -8.41 -11.54 21.50
N LYS A 17 -9.29 -10.55 21.54
CA LYS A 17 -9.28 -9.42 20.63
C LYS A 17 -8.00 -8.63 20.95
N HIS A 18 -6.89 -8.97 20.29
CA HIS A 18 -5.73 -8.09 20.26
C HIS A 18 -6.24 -6.73 19.79
N ALA A 19 -6.22 -5.75 20.66
CA ALA A 19 -6.48 -4.37 20.28
C ALA A 19 -5.42 -4.02 19.22
N MET A 20 -5.85 -3.84 17.96
CA MET A 20 -4.95 -3.46 16.88
C MET A 20 -4.29 -2.14 17.28
N GLN A 21 -2.98 -2.16 17.42
CA GLN A 21 -2.20 -0.96 17.73
C GLN A 21 -2.45 0.08 16.64
N THR A 22 -2.51 1.35 17.02
CA THR A 22 -2.57 2.45 16.06
C THR A 22 -1.34 2.37 15.16
N PRO A 23 -1.50 2.36 13.83
CA PRO A 23 -0.36 2.30 12.94
C PRO A 23 0.51 3.55 13.10
N ALA A 24 1.82 3.36 13.02
CA ALA A 24 2.79 4.45 13.14
C ALA A 24 2.83 5.34 11.90
N PHE A 25 2.57 4.76 10.73
CA PHE A 25 2.54 5.44 9.43
C PHE A 25 1.65 4.70 8.44
N SER A 26 1.33 5.35 7.33
CA SER A 26 0.47 4.81 6.27
C SER A 26 1.16 4.89 4.92
N VAL A 27 1.26 3.77 4.21
CA VAL A 27 1.78 3.70 2.84
C VAL A 27 0.64 3.47 1.87
N CYS A 28 0.41 4.44 0.98
CA CYS A 28 -0.50 4.26 -0.14
C CYS A 28 0.24 3.56 -1.29
N VAL A 29 -0.24 2.38 -1.69
CA VAL A 29 0.38 1.57 -2.73
C VAL A 29 -0.48 1.59 -3.99
N TYR A 30 0.09 2.07 -5.08
CA TYR A 30 -0.45 1.99 -6.45
C TYR A 30 0.22 0.84 -7.18
N CYS A 31 -0.54 -0.08 -7.74
CA CYS A 31 0.02 -1.25 -8.42
C CYS A 31 -0.97 -1.88 -9.40
N GLY A 32 -0.47 -2.80 -10.21
CA GLY A 32 -1.29 -3.46 -11.23
C GLY A 32 -2.42 -4.32 -10.67
N SER A 33 -3.61 -4.25 -11.33
CA SER A 33 -4.70 -5.21 -11.14
C SER A 33 -4.42 -6.57 -11.84
N ARG A 34 -3.24 -6.72 -12.44
CA ARG A 34 -2.69 -7.96 -13.00
C ARG A 34 -1.34 -8.23 -12.36
N SER A 35 -0.93 -9.50 -12.35
CA SER A 35 0.36 -9.90 -11.75
C SER A 35 1.59 -9.57 -12.62
N GLY A 36 1.36 -9.22 -13.90
CA GLY A 36 2.47 -9.05 -14.84
C GLY A 36 3.07 -10.37 -15.31
N ALA A 37 4.08 -10.30 -16.18
CA ALA A 37 4.70 -11.47 -16.79
C ALA A 37 5.84 -12.08 -15.97
N LEU A 38 6.49 -11.28 -15.11
CA LEU A 38 7.62 -11.73 -14.31
C LEU A 38 7.21 -12.10 -12.90
N PRO A 39 7.64 -13.26 -12.36
CA PRO A 39 7.39 -13.64 -10.98
C PRO A 39 7.88 -12.60 -9.95
N ALA A 40 8.94 -11.85 -10.28
CA ALA A 40 9.50 -10.80 -9.44
C ALA A 40 8.47 -9.72 -9.04
N TYR A 41 7.50 -9.42 -9.89
CA TYR A 41 6.47 -8.43 -9.59
C TYR A 41 5.54 -8.90 -8.47
N ALA A 42 5.16 -10.18 -8.49
CA ALA A 42 4.35 -10.77 -7.42
C ALA A 42 5.13 -10.88 -6.12
N GLU A 43 6.40 -11.22 -6.19
CA GLU A 43 7.28 -11.35 -5.04
C GLU A 43 7.47 -10.00 -4.33
N VAL A 44 7.79 -8.95 -5.09
CA VAL A 44 8.00 -7.62 -4.52
C VAL A 44 6.71 -7.05 -3.89
N ALA A 45 5.54 -7.36 -4.45
CA ALA A 45 4.27 -6.94 -3.84
C ALA A 45 4.06 -7.60 -2.46
N ARG A 46 4.43 -8.88 -2.31
CA ARG A 46 4.39 -9.55 -1.00
C ARG A 46 5.40 -8.97 -0.02
N GLN A 47 6.62 -8.72 -0.47
CA GLN A 47 7.68 -8.12 0.37
C GLN A 47 7.26 -6.74 0.89
N VAL A 48 6.69 -5.89 0.04
CA VAL A 48 6.15 -4.58 0.42
C VAL A 48 5.06 -4.72 1.48
N GLY A 49 4.06 -5.58 1.26
CA GLY A 49 2.97 -5.79 2.21
C GLY A 49 3.46 -6.30 3.56
N THR A 50 4.34 -7.30 3.55
CA THR A 50 4.95 -7.87 4.76
C THR A 50 5.77 -6.83 5.51
N TRP A 51 6.58 -6.04 4.81
CA TRP A 51 7.40 -5.00 5.41
C TRP A 51 6.56 -3.94 6.12
N ILE A 52 5.48 -3.45 5.46
CA ILE A 52 4.56 -2.47 6.05
C ILE A 52 4.01 -2.98 7.39
N ALA A 53 3.52 -4.22 7.41
CA ALA A 53 2.96 -4.83 8.61
C ALA A 53 4.00 -5.01 9.73
N GLN A 54 5.19 -5.52 9.40
CA GLN A 54 6.28 -5.77 10.35
C GLN A 54 6.83 -4.50 11.01
N HIS A 55 6.64 -3.34 10.36
CA HIS A 55 7.10 -2.04 10.88
C HIS A 55 5.97 -1.19 11.48
N ASN A 56 4.87 -1.85 11.88
CA ASN A 56 3.68 -1.18 12.44
C ASN A 56 3.07 -0.12 11.50
N GLY A 57 3.23 -0.31 10.20
CA GLY A 57 2.59 0.51 9.18
C GLY A 57 1.19 0.02 8.85
N GLN A 58 0.46 0.86 8.12
CA GLN A 58 -0.83 0.56 7.52
C GLN A 58 -0.72 0.62 6.00
N LEU A 59 -1.32 -0.34 5.31
CA LEU A 59 -1.50 -0.28 3.87
C LEU A 59 -2.77 0.52 3.54
N VAL A 60 -2.64 1.49 2.65
CA VAL A 60 -3.76 2.16 1.96
C VAL A 60 -3.70 1.77 0.48
N TYR A 61 -4.80 1.31 -0.11
CA TYR A 61 -4.79 0.87 -1.51
C TYR A 61 -6.18 0.91 -2.16
N GLY A 62 -6.26 0.59 -3.43
CA GLY A 62 -7.48 0.69 -4.24
C GLY A 62 -8.60 -0.31 -3.94
N GLY A 63 -8.50 -1.14 -2.91
CA GLY A 63 -9.58 -2.02 -2.45
C GLY A 63 -9.83 -3.27 -3.31
N GLY A 64 -9.11 -3.45 -4.42
CA GLY A 64 -9.25 -4.62 -5.31
C GLY A 64 -8.47 -5.85 -4.82
N ASN A 65 -8.91 -7.04 -5.23
CA ASN A 65 -8.28 -8.32 -4.86
C ASN A 65 -7.53 -8.99 -6.02
N ASN A 66 -7.42 -8.33 -7.15
CA ASN A 66 -6.80 -8.89 -8.33
C ASN A 66 -5.33 -8.47 -8.44
N GLY A 67 -4.52 -9.33 -9.04
CA GLY A 67 -3.11 -9.05 -9.38
C GLY A 67 -2.26 -8.64 -8.18
N LEU A 68 -1.40 -7.63 -8.38
CA LEU A 68 -0.51 -7.14 -7.33
C LEU A 68 -1.25 -6.47 -6.18
N MET A 69 -2.43 -5.86 -6.43
CA MET A 69 -3.28 -5.28 -5.37
C MET A 69 -3.69 -6.33 -4.34
N GLY A 70 -4.20 -7.47 -4.79
CA GLY A 70 -4.56 -8.58 -3.90
C GLY A 70 -3.36 -9.14 -3.15
N LEU A 71 -2.21 -9.25 -3.80
CA LEU A 71 -0.99 -9.79 -3.21
C LEU A 71 -0.43 -8.89 -2.10
N VAL A 72 -0.36 -7.59 -2.32
CA VAL A 72 0.14 -6.66 -1.29
C VAL A 72 -0.81 -6.59 -0.10
N ALA A 73 -2.13 -6.57 -0.34
CA ALA A 73 -3.13 -6.54 0.71
C ALA A 73 -3.11 -7.82 1.56
N GLN A 74 -3.07 -8.98 0.91
CA GLN A 74 -3.01 -10.27 1.59
C GLN A 74 -1.73 -10.41 2.42
N ALA A 75 -0.57 -10.08 1.85
CA ALA A 75 0.69 -10.15 2.58
C ALA A 75 0.74 -9.21 3.80
N THR A 76 0.12 -8.03 3.69
CA THR A 76 0.01 -7.11 4.83
C THR A 76 -0.87 -7.72 5.93
N ALA A 77 -2.01 -8.29 5.57
CA ALA A 77 -2.93 -8.91 6.52
C ALA A 77 -2.34 -10.16 7.17
N ASP A 78 -1.70 -11.05 6.40
CA ASP A 78 -1.07 -12.28 6.88
C ASP A 78 0.05 -11.99 7.89
N ALA A 79 0.74 -10.85 7.72
CA ALA A 79 1.73 -10.37 8.67
C ALA A 79 1.13 -9.56 9.85
N GLY A 80 -0.20 -9.55 10.00
CA GLY A 80 -0.91 -8.88 11.11
C GLY A 80 -0.95 -7.34 10.99
N GLY A 81 -0.77 -6.80 9.78
CA GLY A 81 -0.88 -5.38 9.49
C GLY A 81 -2.30 -4.91 9.25
N ARG A 82 -2.52 -3.61 9.35
CA ARG A 82 -3.79 -2.96 9.02
C ARG A 82 -3.86 -2.70 7.51
N VAL A 83 -5.00 -3.02 6.90
CA VAL A 83 -5.26 -2.84 5.46
C VAL A 83 -6.51 -1.98 5.27
N VAL A 84 -6.36 -0.83 4.64
CA VAL A 84 -7.44 0.10 4.30
C VAL A 84 -7.63 0.11 2.78
N GLY A 85 -8.76 -0.39 2.34
CA GLY A 85 -9.15 -0.38 0.92
C GLY A 85 -10.13 0.74 0.62
N ILE A 86 -9.97 1.42 -0.49
CA ILE A 86 -10.91 2.42 -0.98
C ILE A 86 -11.32 2.07 -2.42
N ILE A 87 -12.61 1.82 -2.64
CA ILE A 87 -13.12 1.34 -3.91
C ILE A 87 -14.41 2.06 -4.34
N PRO A 88 -14.54 2.48 -5.61
CA PRO A 88 -15.80 2.96 -6.14
C PRO A 88 -16.82 1.83 -6.28
N LYS A 89 -18.10 2.13 -6.03
CA LYS A 89 -19.22 1.18 -6.20
C LYS A 89 -19.18 0.47 -7.55
N ALA A 90 -18.87 1.21 -8.61
CA ALA A 90 -18.81 0.69 -9.98
C ALA A 90 -17.72 -0.38 -10.21
N LEU A 91 -16.67 -0.44 -9.36
CA LEU A 91 -15.59 -1.39 -9.46
C LEU A 91 -15.71 -2.55 -8.47
N GLN A 92 -16.57 -2.45 -7.47
CA GLN A 92 -16.70 -3.40 -6.38
C GLN A 92 -16.92 -4.85 -6.85
N THR A 93 -17.78 -5.05 -7.85
CA THR A 93 -18.08 -6.37 -8.41
C THR A 93 -16.97 -6.85 -9.36
N LYS A 94 -16.31 -5.93 -10.07
CA LYS A 94 -15.29 -6.25 -11.07
C LYS A 94 -13.96 -6.63 -10.44
N GLU A 95 -13.64 -6.03 -9.31
CA GLU A 95 -12.35 -6.19 -8.63
C GLU A 95 -12.37 -7.20 -7.49
N ASN A 96 -13.49 -7.90 -7.29
CA ASN A 96 -13.66 -8.95 -6.29
C ASN A 96 -13.13 -8.54 -4.89
N THR A 97 -13.89 -7.70 -4.21
CA THR A 97 -13.50 -7.03 -2.95
C THR A 97 -13.50 -7.92 -1.69
N ARG A 98 -13.63 -9.23 -1.82
CA ARG A 98 -13.55 -10.14 -0.67
C ARG A 98 -12.10 -10.30 -0.25
N THR A 99 -11.68 -9.58 0.77
CA THR A 99 -10.27 -9.52 1.06
C THR A 99 -9.92 -9.26 2.50
N ALA A 100 -8.68 -9.38 2.69
CA ALA A 100 -7.81 -9.02 3.77
C ALA A 100 -7.99 -7.58 4.34
N CYS A 101 -8.98 -6.79 3.86
CA CYS A 101 -9.19 -5.43 4.36
C CYS A 101 -9.64 -5.45 5.82
N THR A 102 -8.91 -4.73 6.66
CA THR A 102 -9.35 -4.37 8.00
C THR A 102 -10.49 -3.35 7.94
N GLU A 103 -10.42 -2.47 6.92
CA GLU A 103 -11.39 -1.40 6.69
C GLU A 103 -11.56 -1.22 5.18
N LEU A 104 -12.81 -1.22 4.70
CA LEU A 104 -13.14 -1.01 3.29
C LEU A 104 -14.09 0.18 3.16
N HIS A 105 -13.65 1.21 2.46
CA HIS A 105 -14.46 2.37 2.10
C HIS A 105 -15.01 2.20 0.68
N VAL A 106 -16.33 2.24 0.57
CA VAL A 106 -17.02 2.25 -0.72
C VAL A 106 -17.43 3.69 -1.02
N VAL A 107 -16.90 4.24 -2.10
CA VAL A 107 -17.11 5.62 -2.53
C VAL A 107 -17.92 5.68 -3.83
N ASP A 108 -18.40 6.86 -4.19
CA ASP A 108 -19.24 7.02 -5.39
C ASP A 108 -18.41 7.23 -6.67
N THR A 109 -17.30 7.96 -6.57
CA THR A 109 -16.51 8.38 -7.73
C THR A 109 -15.04 7.98 -7.64
N MET A 110 -14.35 7.99 -8.80
CA MET A 110 -12.89 7.81 -8.85
C MET A 110 -12.15 8.99 -8.20
N HIS A 111 -12.70 10.20 -8.26
CA HIS A 111 -12.10 11.37 -7.60
C HIS A 111 -12.12 11.23 -6.08
N GLU A 112 -13.25 10.82 -5.51
CA GLU A 112 -13.35 10.53 -4.07
C GLU A 112 -12.38 9.43 -3.63
N ARG A 113 -12.27 8.36 -4.44
CA ARG A 113 -11.31 7.28 -4.18
C ARG A 113 -9.89 7.82 -4.05
N LYS A 114 -9.39 8.51 -5.08
CA LYS A 114 -8.03 9.01 -5.13
C LYS A 114 -7.76 10.04 -4.04
N HIS A 115 -8.70 10.94 -3.82
CA HIS A 115 -8.60 11.92 -2.74
C HIS A 115 -8.49 11.27 -1.36
N MET A 116 -9.39 10.32 -1.05
CA MET A 116 -9.36 9.60 0.23
C MET A 116 -8.11 8.75 0.39
N MET A 117 -7.59 8.11 -0.68
CA MET A 117 -6.32 7.40 -0.64
C MET A 117 -5.17 8.35 -0.30
N ALA A 118 -5.15 9.53 -0.94
CA ALA A 118 -4.12 10.52 -0.72
C ALA A 118 -4.18 11.14 0.69
N GLU A 119 -5.36 11.44 1.20
CA GLU A 119 -5.53 11.98 2.56
C GLU A 119 -5.03 11.02 3.64
N ARG A 120 -5.29 9.71 3.46
CA ARG A 120 -4.93 8.66 4.42
C ARG A 120 -3.48 8.20 4.34
N ALA A 121 -2.74 8.65 3.36
CA ALA A 121 -1.34 8.30 3.15
C ALA A 121 -0.38 9.26 3.85
N ASP A 122 0.71 8.74 4.38
CA ASP A 122 1.90 9.52 4.74
C ASP A 122 2.97 9.40 3.66
N VAL A 123 2.93 8.31 2.88
CA VAL A 123 3.89 7.97 1.83
C VAL A 123 3.15 7.37 0.64
N PHE A 124 3.60 7.66 -0.56
CA PHE A 124 3.12 7.02 -1.80
C PHE A 124 4.18 6.10 -2.38
N LEU A 125 3.77 4.91 -2.81
CA LEU A 125 4.64 3.94 -3.47
C LEU A 125 3.94 3.34 -4.69
N ALA A 126 4.53 3.49 -5.88
CA ALA A 126 4.07 2.82 -7.09
C ALA A 126 4.92 1.58 -7.38
N LEU A 127 4.30 0.40 -7.44
CA LEU A 127 4.85 -0.84 -7.94
C LEU A 127 4.53 -0.96 -9.44
N PRO A 128 5.13 -1.94 -10.15
CA PRO A 128 4.74 -2.22 -11.54
C PRO A 128 3.22 -2.32 -11.72
N GLY A 129 2.71 -1.67 -12.77
CA GLY A 129 1.27 -1.62 -13.02
C GLY A 129 0.94 -1.07 -14.40
N GLY A 130 -0.34 -0.86 -14.68
CA GLY A 130 -0.82 -0.34 -15.96
C GLY A 130 -1.21 1.14 -15.89
N ILE A 131 -2.08 1.54 -16.81
CA ILE A 131 -2.54 2.93 -16.99
C ILE A 131 -3.09 3.54 -15.68
N GLY A 132 -3.85 2.78 -14.89
CA GLY A 132 -4.36 3.28 -13.60
C GLY A 132 -3.24 3.61 -12.62
N THR A 133 -2.21 2.76 -12.54
CA THR A 133 -1.04 2.99 -11.70
C THR A 133 -0.25 4.23 -12.15
N PHE A 134 -0.10 4.43 -13.46
CA PHE A 134 0.55 5.62 -14.00
C PHE A 134 -0.26 6.87 -13.70
N GLU A 135 -1.58 6.83 -13.89
CA GLU A 135 -2.48 7.95 -13.63
C GLU A 135 -2.43 8.36 -12.15
N GLU A 136 -2.53 7.42 -11.22
CA GLU A 136 -2.44 7.66 -9.78
C GLU A 136 -1.06 8.21 -9.38
N PHE A 137 0.02 7.67 -9.94
CA PHE A 137 1.39 8.14 -9.68
C PHE A 137 1.61 9.56 -10.20
N PHE A 138 1.23 9.86 -11.44
CA PHE A 138 1.38 11.21 -12.00
C PHE A 138 0.50 12.23 -11.31
N GLU A 139 -0.67 11.84 -10.82
CA GLU A 139 -1.54 12.74 -10.08
C GLU A 139 -0.90 13.19 -8.76
N VAL A 140 -0.41 12.26 -7.94
CA VAL A 140 0.24 12.64 -6.67
C VAL A 140 1.56 13.36 -6.88
N TRP A 141 2.31 13.05 -7.93
CA TRP A 141 3.49 13.81 -8.32
C TRP A 141 3.15 15.24 -8.73
N THR A 142 2.10 15.41 -9.53
CA THR A 142 1.58 16.73 -9.92
C THR A 142 1.08 17.50 -8.70
N TRP A 143 0.37 16.87 -7.79
CA TRP A 143 -0.11 17.54 -6.57
C TRP A 143 1.04 17.99 -5.67
N ARG A 144 2.09 17.19 -5.58
CA ARG A 144 3.28 17.54 -4.82
C ARG A 144 4.00 18.78 -5.41
N GLN A 145 4.22 18.81 -6.72
CA GLN A 145 4.86 19.98 -7.36
C GLN A 145 4.01 21.26 -7.27
N LEU A 146 2.68 21.12 -7.17
CA LEU A 146 1.76 22.26 -6.99
C LEU A 146 1.61 22.67 -5.51
N GLY A 147 2.25 21.96 -4.59
CA GLY A 147 2.23 22.28 -3.15
C GLY A 147 0.97 21.84 -2.42
N TYR A 148 0.16 20.92 -2.98
CA TYR A 148 -1.00 20.36 -2.28
C TYR A 148 -0.61 19.38 -1.17
N HIS A 149 0.58 18.79 -1.24
CA HIS A 149 1.20 18.00 -0.19
C HIS A 149 2.72 17.96 -0.34
N ASP A 150 3.41 17.55 0.71
CA ASP A 150 4.87 17.33 0.77
C ASP A 150 5.27 15.87 0.97
N LYS A 151 4.29 14.95 0.93
CA LYS A 151 4.46 13.51 1.19
C LYS A 151 5.44 12.88 0.21
N PRO A 152 6.38 12.03 0.68
CA PRO A 152 7.33 11.32 -0.17
C PRO A 152 6.65 10.41 -1.18
N ILE A 153 7.22 10.33 -2.39
CA ILE A 153 6.71 9.51 -3.50
C ILE A 153 7.83 8.59 -3.97
N GLY A 154 7.55 7.29 -4.02
CA GLY A 154 8.45 6.25 -4.49
C GLY A 154 7.97 5.56 -5.75
N LEU A 155 8.93 5.19 -6.61
CA LEU A 155 8.72 4.38 -7.79
C LEU A 155 9.59 3.12 -7.69
N LEU A 156 8.96 1.97 -7.43
CA LEU A 156 9.69 0.71 -7.26
C LEU A 156 9.98 0.08 -8.62
N ASN A 157 11.24 0.23 -9.05
CA ASN A 157 11.71 -0.14 -10.37
C ASN A 157 12.12 -1.62 -10.47
N THR A 158 11.23 -2.52 -10.07
CA THR A 158 11.46 -3.96 -10.08
C THR A 158 11.80 -4.45 -11.48
N ALA A 159 12.98 -5.08 -11.64
CA ALA A 159 13.47 -5.61 -12.89
C ALA A 159 13.51 -4.58 -14.04
N GLY A 160 13.75 -3.31 -13.73
CA GLY A 160 13.84 -2.24 -14.74
C GLY A 160 12.49 -1.84 -15.35
N TYR A 161 11.37 -2.18 -14.71
CA TYR A 161 10.04 -1.94 -15.26
C TYR A 161 9.79 -0.47 -15.64
N TYR A 162 10.33 0.45 -14.85
CA TYR A 162 10.16 1.88 -15.03
C TYR A 162 11.33 2.59 -15.74
N ASP A 163 12.33 1.87 -16.24
CA ASP A 163 13.49 2.48 -16.92
C ASP A 163 13.05 3.41 -18.06
N GLY A 164 12.15 2.94 -18.94
CA GLY A 164 11.65 3.76 -20.04
C GLY A 164 10.85 4.98 -19.60
N LEU A 165 10.11 4.90 -18.48
CA LEU A 165 9.37 6.03 -17.90
C LEU A 165 10.33 7.09 -17.32
N LEU A 166 11.34 6.63 -16.60
CA LEU A 166 12.36 7.50 -16.01
C LEU A 166 13.19 8.20 -17.09
N GLU A 167 13.54 7.46 -18.16
CA GLU A 167 14.21 8.04 -19.31
C GLU A 167 13.34 9.09 -20.02
N PHE A 168 12.05 8.78 -20.25
CA PHE A 168 11.11 9.75 -20.81
C PHE A 168 11.01 11.03 -19.97
N ALA A 169 10.93 10.88 -18.64
CA ALA A 169 10.89 12.04 -17.74
C ALA A 169 12.19 12.88 -17.81
N LYS A 170 13.38 12.25 -17.87
CA LYS A 170 14.65 12.93 -18.08
C LYS A 170 14.71 13.67 -19.44
N ASN A 171 14.20 13.04 -20.49
CA ASN A 171 14.09 13.67 -21.81
C ASN A 171 13.15 14.89 -21.75
N SER A 172 12.11 14.86 -20.93
CA SER A 172 11.24 16.02 -20.71
C SER A 172 11.94 17.17 -20.01
N VAL A 173 12.91 16.91 -19.12
CA VAL A 173 13.80 17.95 -18.55
C VAL A 173 14.67 18.55 -19.64
N THR A 174 15.31 17.74 -20.45
CA THR A 174 16.14 18.20 -21.58
C THR A 174 15.32 19.04 -22.59
N ALA A 175 14.06 18.66 -22.81
CA ALA A 175 13.14 19.39 -23.70
C ALA A 175 12.53 20.66 -23.05
N GLY A 176 12.80 20.93 -21.78
CA GLY A 176 12.35 22.12 -21.06
C GLY A 176 10.90 22.08 -20.56
N PHE A 177 10.25 20.89 -20.53
CA PHE A 177 8.90 20.71 -19.99
C PHE A 177 8.88 20.29 -18.51
N LEU A 178 9.99 19.75 -18.00
CA LEU A 178 10.23 19.49 -16.58
C LEU A 178 11.52 20.20 -16.16
N SER A 179 11.73 20.31 -14.86
CA SER A 179 12.96 20.78 -14.24
C SER A 179 13.54 19.73 -13.31
N ASP A 180 14.85 19.80 -13.02
CA ASP A 180 15.52 18.85 -12.13
C ASP A 180 14.84 18.76 -10.76
N TRP A 181 14.43 19.89 -10.18
CA TRP A 181 13.75 19.90 -8.88
C TRP A 181 12.44 19.10 -8.89
N GLN A 182 11.74 19.03 -10.02
CA GLN A 182 10.52 18.22 -10.14
C GLN A 182 10.86 16.72 -10.17
N MET A 183 11.98 16.34 -10.78
CA MET A 183 12.49 14.98 -10.73
C MET A 183 12.90 14.58 -9.31
N ASP A 184 13.48 15.51 -8.53
CA ASP A 184 13.89 15.28 -7.14
C ASP A 184 12.69 15.06 -6.19
N LEU A 185 11.46 15.36 -6.62
CA LEU A 185 10.26 15.07 -5.84
C LEU A 185 9.93 13.57 -5.76
N ILE A 186 10.48 12.77 -6.67
CA ILE A 186 10.27 11.33 -6.69
C ILE A 186 11.57 10.60 -6.34
N ARG A 187 11.44 9.44 -5.68
CA ARG A 187 12.55 8.52 -5.44
C ARG A 187 12.31 7.25 -6.22
N SER A 188 13.33 6.73 -6.87
CA SER A 188 13.25 5.42 -7.53
C SER A 188 14.32 4.48 -6.99
N GLY A 189 13.99 3.20 -6.90
CA GLY A 189 14.91 2.15 -6.47
C GLY A 189 14.35 0.78 -6.82
N ASP A 190 15.18 -0.24 -6.84
CA ASP A 190 14.83 -1.65 -7.13
C ASP A 190 14.72 -2.51 -5.86
N ASP A 191 15.30 -2.06 -4.75
CA ASP A 191 15.17 -2.70 -3.44
C ASP A 191 13.94 -2.15 -2.69
N PRO A 192 12.88 -2.97 -2.48
CA PRO A 192 11.66 -2.53 -1.82
C PRO A 192 11.87 -2.14 -0.35
N VAL A 193 12.77 -2.81 0.35
CA VAL A 193 13.03 -2.57 1.77
C VAL A 193 13.74 -1.23 1.96
N GLN A 194 14.78 -1.00 1.17
CA GLN A 194 15.54 0.25 1.24
C GLN A 194 14.67 1.44 0.81
N LEU A 195 13.94 1.31 -0.30
CA LEU A 195 13.08 2.39 -0.78
C LEU A 195 11.97 2.74 0.23
N LEU A 196 11.28 1.74 0.80
CA LEU A 196 10.26 1.98 1.83
C LEU A 196 10.83 2.66 3.07
N LYS A 197 12.01 2.21 3.53
CA LYS A 197 12.71 2.82 4.66
C LYS A 197 13.01 4.29 4.40
N ASP A 198 13.56 4.61 3.24
CA ASP A 198 13.93 5.97 2.86
C ASP A 198 12.71 6.89 2.73
N LEU A 199 11.59 6.38 2.20
CA LEU A 199 10.34 7.11 2.08
C LEU A 199 9.71 7.39 3.44
N VAL A 200 9.62 6.39 4.31
CA VAL A 200 9.03 6.51 5.64
C VAL A 200 9.85 7.46 6.52
N GLN A 201 11.19 7.39 6.44
CA GLN A 201 12.07 8.34 7.13
C GLN A 201 11.92 9.77 6.59
N ALA A 202 11.78 9.93 5.28
CA ALA A 202 11.55 11.26 4.69
C ALA A 202 10.19 11.87 5.07
N ALA A 203 9.20 11.04 5.43
CA ALA A 203 7.94 11.49 6.00
C ALA A 203 8.01 11.81 7.51
N GLY A 204 9.19 11.68 8.12
CA GLY A 204 9.42 12.00 9.54
C GLY A 204 9.13 10.84 10.50
N PHE A 205 8.93 9.61 10.00
CA PHE A 205 8.69 8.44 10.83
C PHE A 205 9.93 7.57 10.97
N SER A 206 10.01 6.84 12.09
CA SER A 206 11.06 5.85 12.33
C SER A 206 10.45 4.45 12.14
N PRO A 207 10.77 3.73 11.04
CA PRO A 207 10.27 2.38 10.84
C PRO A 207 10.98 1.43 11.81
N THR A 208 10.34 1.15 12.93
CA THR A 208 10.84 0.21 13.94
C THR A 208 10.12 -1.12 13.74
N PRO A 209 10.83 -2.25 13.59
CA PRO A 209 10.21 -3.55 13.55
C PRO A 209 9.38 -3.80 14.80
N LYS A 210 8.20 -4.40 14.67
CA LYS A 210 7.49 -4.96 15.82
C LYS A 210 8.40 -5.99 16.47
N LEU A 211 8.74 -5.81 17.74
CA LEU A 211 9.34 -6.89 18.50
C LEU A 211 8.35 -8.07 18.45
N ALA A 212 8.81 -9.21 17.92
CA ALA A 212 8.08 -10.44 18.10
C ALA A 212 7.93 -10.63 19.62
N GLU A 213 6.69 -10.75 20.10
CA GLU A 213 6.46 -11.12 21.50
C GLU A 213 7.14 -12.46 21.70
N LEU A 214 8.17 -12.48 22.55
CA LEU A 214 8.92 -13.65 22.99
C LEU A 214 8.03 -14.58 23.81
#